data_877413956df43b079112ff5bd69ad21d
#
_entry.id   877413956df43b079112ff5bd69ad21d
#
_cell.length_a   1.000
_cell.length_b   1.000
_cell.length_c   1.000
_cell.angle_alpha   90.00
_cell.angle_beta   90.00
_cell.angle_gamma   90.00
#
_symmetry.space_group_name_H-M   'P 1'
#
loop_
_entity.id
_entity.type
_entity.pdbx_description
1 polymer ?
#
loop_
_entity_poly.entity_id
_entity_poly.type
_entity_poly.pdbx_seq_one_letter_code
_entity_poly.pdbx_strand_id
1 'polypeptide(L)'
;PETDKDGEIDVVSLLSLLGVDNEEQNECFGLNWAGKKEAKKIALKPTTATLRPVKKLSNAWDTTKNIFIEGDNLEVLKVLQKSYSTKVKLIYIDPPYNTGKDFVYSDNYNDNLRNYLEKTKQFENGERLTTNIEKSGRYHANWLNMIYPRLSLARNLLRQDGAIFISIDDNEYDNLKKVCDEIFGEDNFVASVIWHKKYTRSNDASWFSNNHDYILVYAKNKDYFTLNNQERDESQLKAYRNPDNHPKGVWKATPLHAKSGTNNSSFTFKNGVVWAPPKGTYRRFNDESMKKMDENEEIWFGENGKQIPQRKSFLSEVKDGVVPVTIWTYQEVGHTHEANNDLKNLSLGGVFDNPKPVKLLRRILDLVIQSDEDLVLDFFAGSGTTGHAVLEKNLA
;
A
#
# COMPACT_ATOMS: atom_id res chain seq x y z
N PRO A 1 2.95 -15.16 -16.33
CA PRO A 1 3.96 -14.57 -15.45
C PRO A 1 4.69 -15.62 -14.61
N GLU A 2 3.98 -16.63 -14.07
CA GLU A 2 4.61 -17.70 -13.26
C GLU A 2 5.38 -18.72 -14.11
N THR A 3 5.17 -18.72 -15.41
CA THR A 3 5.79 -19.64 -16.37
C THR A 3 6.68 -18.91 -17.39
N ASP A 4 6.88 -17.62 -17.22
CA ASP A 4 7.72 -16.78 -18.09
C ASP A 4 8.86 -16.19 -17.27
N LYS A 5 10.08 -16.66 -17.54
CA LYS A 5 11.32 -16.11 -17.03
C LYS A 5 12.14 -15.61 -18.21
N ASP A 6 12.38 -14.30 -18.26
CA ASP A 6 13.24 -13.65 -19.25
C ASP A 6 12.80 -13.89 -20.72
N GLY A 7 11.50 -14.09 -20.96
CA GLY A 7 10.95 -14.38 -22.30
C GLY A 7 11.00 -15.85 -22.69
N GLU A 8 11.43 -16.73 -21.79
CA GLU A 8 11.39 -18.19 -21.99
C GLU A 8 10.35 -18.83 -21.06
N ILE A 9 9.66 -19.87 -21.56
CA ILE A 9 8.68 -20.60 -20.77
C ILE A 9 9.41 -21.42 -19.70
N ASP A 10 9.16 -21.10 -18.42
CA ASP A 10 9.58 -21.95 -17.28
C ASP A 10 8.76 -23.26 -17.29
N VAL A 11 9.33 -24.27 -17.96
CA VAL A 11 8.71 -25.59 -18.14
C VAL A 11 8.44 -26.28 -16.78
N VAL A 12 9.29 -26.09 -15.80
CA VAL A 12 9.14 -26.71 -14.46
C VAL A 12 7.92 -26.09 -13.75
N SER A 13 7.79 -24.77 -13.75
CA SER A 13 6.61 -24.07 -13.22
C SER A 13 5.35 -24.43 -14.00
N LEU A 14 5.43 -24.56 -15.33
CA LEU A 14 4.31 -24.97 -16.17
C LEU A 14 3.85 -26.41 -15.86
N LEU A 15 4.78 -27.36 -15.76
CA LEU A 15 4.49 -28.77 -15.39
C LEU A 15 3.90 -28.87 -13.99
N SER A 16 4.42 -28.12 -13.04
CA SER A 16 3.87 -28.04 -11.68
C SER A 16 2.43 -27.50 -11.68
N LEU A 17 2.11 -26.50 -12.48
CA LEU A 17 0.76 -25.96 -12.66
C LEU A 17 -0.19 -26.99 -13.31
N LEU A 18 0.30 -27.80 -14.23
CA LEU A 18 -0.46 -28.88 -14.87
C LEU A 18 -0.62 -30.13 -14.01
N GLY A 19 -0.05 -30.14 -12.80
CA GLY A 19 -0.16 -31.25 -11.84
C GLY A 19 0.74 -32.43 -12.16
N VAL A 20 1.73 -32.28 -13.02
CA VAL A 20 2.76 -33.29 -13.29
C VAL A 20 3.84 -33.17 -12.21
N ASP A 21 3.83 -34.09 -11.23
CA ASP A 21 4.85 -34.15 -10.18
C ASP A 21 6.16 -34.65 -10.77
N ASN A 22 7.14 -33.77 -10.92
CA ASN A 22 8.53 -34.20 -11.02
C ASN A 22 9.02 -34.50 -9.60
N GLU A 23 9.27 -35.75 -9.32
CA GLU A 23 9.76 -36.26 -8.01
C GLU A 23 11.21 -35.83 -7.69
N GLU A 24 11.84 -35.02 -8.50
CA GLU A 24 13.14 -34.47 -8.15
C GLU A 24 12.99 -33.35 -7.11
N GLN A 25 13.52 -33.63 -5.92
CA GLN A 25 13.68 -32.71 -4.80
C GLN A 25 14.68 -31.60 -5.16
N ASN A 26 14.32 -30.74 -6.09
CA ASN A 26 15.09 -29.52 -6.29
C ASN A 26 14.73 -28.54 -5.19
N GLU A 27 15.74 -28.06 -4.49
CA GLU A 27 15.62 -26.97 -3.53
C GLU A 27 14.87 -25.82 -4.22
N CYS A 28 13.63 -25.57 -3.77
CA CYS A 28 12.83 -24.48 -4.34
C CYS A 28 13.27 -23.17 -3.72
N PHE A 29 13.77 -22.26 -4.52
CA PHE A 29 14.02 -20.88 -4.10
C PHE A 29 12.68 -20.20 -3.73
N GLY A 30 12.71 -19.41 -2.66
CA GLY A 30 11.55 -18.65 -2.19
C GLY A 30 10.84 -19.27 -0.98
N LEU A 31 9.72 -18.67 -0.59
CA LEU A 31 8.95 -19.07 0.58
C LEU A 31 8.23 -20.41 0.32
N ASN A 32 8.49 -21.42 1.16
CA ASN A 32 7.83 -22.72 1.13
C ASN A 32 7.07 -22.99 2.42
N TRP A 33 5.88 -23.62 2.31
CA TRP A 33 5.06 -24.04 3.45
C TRP A 33 4.19 -25.25 3.09
N ALA A 34 3.66 -25.92 4.11
CA ALA A 34 2.76 -27.05 3.93
C ALA A 34 1.44 -26.61 3.30
N GLY A 35 1.11 -27.15 2.12
CA GLY A 35 -0.12 -26.82 1.36
C GLY A 35 0.08 -25.83 0.22
N LYS A 36 1.27 -25.27 -0.02
CA LYS A 36 1.53 -24.31 -1.09
C LYS A 36 1.07 -24.80 -2.48
N LYS A 37 1.41 -26.05 -2.85
CA LYS A 37 1.01 -26.65 -4.12
C LYS A 37 -0.51 -26.67 -4.27
N GLU A 38 -1.23 -27.02 -3.20
CA GLU A 38 -2.69 -27.06 -3.21
C GLU A 38 -3.29 -25.66 -3.28
N ALA A 39 -2.73 -24.70 -2.56
CA ALA A 39 -3.14 -23.29 -2.65
C ALA A 39 -3.04 -22.74 -4.09
N LYS A 40 -1.97 -23.08 -4.82
CA LYS A 40 -1.82 -22.74 -6.25
C LYS A 40 -2.92 -23.40 -7.10
N LYS A 41 -3.18 -24.70 -6.92
CA LYS A 41 -4.21 -25.44 -7.67
C LYS A 41 -5.61 -24.87 -7.42
N ILE A 42 -5.92 -24.47 -6.18
CA ILE A 42 -7.23 -23.90 -5.82
C ILE A 42 -7.51 -22.58 -6.55
N ALA A 43 -6.51 -21.73 -6.73
CA ALA A 43 -6.65 -20.49 -7.51
C ALA A 43 -7.07 -20.77 -8.97
N LEU A 44 -6.58 -21.86 -9.54
CA LEU A 44 -6.85 -22.26 -10.93
C LEU A 44 -8.14 -23.08 -11.11
N LYS A 45 -8.66 -23.67 -10.02
CA LYS A 45 -9.88 -24.51 -10.08
C LYS A 45 -11.09 -23.65 -10.47
N PRO A 46 -11.79 -23.99 -11.56
CA PRO A 46 -12.99 -23.28 -11.98
C PRO A 46 -14.07 -23.30 -10.89
N THR A 47 -14.84 -22.21 -10.83
CA THR A 47 -16.04 -22.14 -9.98
C THR A 47 -17.31 -22.48 -10.78
N THR A 48 -18.27 -23.09 -10.11
CA THR A 48 -19.65 -23.23 -10.59
C THR A 48 -20.61 -22.20 -9.99
N ALA A 49 -20.08 -21.31 -9.13
CA ALA A 49 -20.86 -20.25 -8.49
C ALA A 49 -21.34 -19.21 -9.51
N THR A 50 -22.50 -18.64 -9.22
CA THR A 50 -23.11 -17.55 -10.01
C THR A 50 -23.61 -16.46 -9.10
N LEU A 51 -23.56 -15.19 -9.57
CA LEU A 51 -24.12 -14.05 -8.86
C LEU A 51 -25.64 -14.00 -9.05
N ARG A 52 -26.37 -13.78 -7.95
CA ARG A 52 -27.81 -13.58 -7.96
C ARG A 52 -28.14 -12.15 -7.51
N PRO A 53 -28.85 -11.35 -8.33
CA PRO A 53 -29.29 -10.03 -7.93
C PRO A 53 -30.29 -10.09 -6.76
N VAL A 54 -30.08 -9.29 -5.71
CA VAL A 54 -30.96 -9.20 -4.53
C VAL A 54 -31.55 -7.80 -4.45
N LYS A 55 -32.43 -7.48 -5.42
CA LYS A 55 -33.03 -6.13 -5.58
C LYS A 55 -33.70 -5.59 -4.32
N LYS A 56 -34.36 -6.48 -3.54
CA LYS A 56 -35.10 -6.09 -2.32
C LYS A 56 -34.19 -5.55 -1.21
N LEU A 57 -32.91 -5.95 -1.18
CA LEU A 57 -31.90 -5.49 -0.20
C LEU A 57 -30.98 -4.42 -0.77
N SER A 58 -31.14 -4.09 -2.07
CA SER A 58 -30.31 -3.08 -2.74
C SER A 58 -30.91 -1.69 -2.57
N ASN A 59 -30.05 -0.70 -2.34
CA ASN A 59 -30.42 0.70 -2.35
C ASN A 59 -30.11 1.30 -3.73
N ALA A 60 -31.05 2.09 -4.26
CA ALA A 60 -30.92 2.77 -5.55
C ALA A 60 -30.46 1.83 -6.69
N TRP A 61 -31.05 0.62 -6.78
CA TRP A 61 -30.67 -0.45 -7.70
C TRP A 61 -30.47 0.01 -9.16
N ASP A 62 -31.36 0.87 -9.66
CA ASP A 62 -31.35 1.28 -11.07
C ASP A 62 -30.34 2.39 -11.37
N THR A 63 -29.76 3.01 -10.36
CA THR A 63 -28.86 4.19 -10.51
C THR A 63 -27.47 3.98 -9.93
N THR A 64 -27.30 3.10 -8.92
CA THR A 64 -25.99 2.85 -8.31
C THR A 64 -25.08 2.06 -9.24
N LYS A 65 -23.81 2.44 -9.29
CA LYS A 65 -22.74 1.65 -9.93
C LYS A 65 -21.95 0.83 -8.92
N ASN A 66 -22.20 0.99 -7.61
CA ASN A 66 -21.52 0.26 -6.54
C ASN A 66 -22.17 -1.11 -6.36
N ILE A 67 -21.35 -2.13 -6.11
CA ILE A 67 -21.81 -3.53 -5.98
C ILE A 67 -21.31 -4.07 -4.63
N PHE A 68 -22.22 -4.65 -3.84
CA PHE A 68 -21.90 -5.47 -2.69
C PHE A 68 -22.23 -6.92 -2.99
N ILE A 69 -21.25 -7.82 -2.82
CA ILE A 69 -21.40 -9.25 -3.10
C ILE A 69 -21.24 -10.01 -1.79
N GLU A 70 -22.28 -10.73 -1.37
CA GLU A 70 -22.27 -11.60 -0.21
C GLU A 70 -21.94 -13.03 -0.65
N GLY A 71 -20.90 -13.63 -0.04
CA GLY A 71 -20.47 -14.99 -0.32
C GLY A 71 -19.02 -15.25 0.07
N ASP A 72 -18.55 -16.47 -0.19
CA ASP A 72 -17.14 -16.81 -0.05
C ASP A 72 -16.28 -15.99 -1.02
N ASN A 73 -15.32 -15.23 -0.50
CA ASN A 73 -14.57 -14.28 -1.30
C ASN A 73 -13.63 -14.97 -2.33
N LEU A 74 -13.18 -16.19 -2.09
CA LEU A 74 -12.38 -16.93 -3.07
C LEU A 74 -13.24 -17.30 -4.29
N GLU A 75 -14.46 -17.79 -4.07
CA GLU A 75 -15.39 -18.11 -5.15
C GLU A 75 -15.86 -16.84 -5.86
N VAL A 76 -16.12 -15.76 -5.14
CA VAL A 76 -16.46 -14.45 -5.73
C VAL A 76 -15.33 -13.95 -6.62
N LEU A 77 -14.07 -13.99 -6.17
CA LEU A 77 -12.91 -13.59 -6.98
C LEU A 77 -12.80 -14.40 -8.27
N LYS A 78 -13.09 -15.71 -8.25
CA LYS A 78 -13.13 -16.55 -9.46
C LYS A 78 -14.24 -16.13 -10.42
N VAL A 79 -15.45 -15.84 -9.90
CA VAL A 79 -16.56 -15.34 -10.74
C VAL A 79 -16.21 -14.01 -11.39
N LEU A 80 -15.58 -13.10 -10.65
CA LEU A 80 -15.19 -11.79 -11.15
C LEU A 80 -14.14 -11.82 -12.26
N GLN A 81 -13.30 -12.88 -12.34
CA GLN A 81 -12.28 -13.01 -13.40
C GLN A 81 -12.88 -12.81 -14.79
N LYS A 82 -14.07 -13.36 -15.04
CA LYS A 82 -14.71 -13.33 -16.36
C LYS A 82 -15.06 -11.91 -16.83
N SER A 83 -15.48 -11.04 -15.92
CA SER A 83 -16.04 -9.73 -16.26
C SER A 83 -15.12 -8.57 -15.89
N TYR A 84 -14.24 -8.75 -14.90
CA TYR A 84 -13.43 -7.69 -14.31
C TYR A 84 -11.92 -7.92 -14.43
N SER A 85 -11.48 -8.93 -15.18
CA SER A 85 -10.04 -9.11 -15.45
C SER A 85 -9.45 -7.82 -16.03
N THR A 86 -8.31 -7.38 -15.47
CA THR A 86 -7.57 -6.15 -15.89
C THR A 86 -8.37 -4.85 -15.85
N LYS A 87 -9.41 -4.75 -14.99
CA LYS A 87 -10.26 -3.56 -14.90
C LYS A 87 -10.16 -2.79 -13.58
N VAL A 88 -9.66 -3.41 -12.53
CA VAL A 88 -9.61 -2.81 -11.19
C VAL A 88 -8.40 -1.88 -11.07
N LYS A 89 -8.62 -0.64 -10.67
CA LYS A 89 -7.55 0.35 -10.45
C LYS A 89 -6.94 0.21 -9.07
N LEU A 90 -7.76 0.01 -8.05
CA LEU A 90 -7.33 -0.11 -6.66
C LEU A 90 -7.94 -1.35 -6.02
N ILE A 91 -7.11 -2.17 -5.41
CA ILE A 91 -7.54 -3.17 -4.44
C ILE A 91 -7.04 -2.73 -3.06
N TYR A 92 -7.96 -2.65 -2.09
CA TYR A 92 -7.60 -2.54 -0.68
C TYR A 92 -8.12 -3.75 0.04
N ILE A 93 -7.32 -4.35 0.93
CA ILE A 93 -7.74 -5.43 1.81
C ILE A 93 -7.19 -5.30 3.21
N ASP A 94 -7.99 -5.77 4.16
CA ASP A 94 -7.67 -5.90 5.57
C ASP A 94 -7.92 -7.36 6.00
N PRO A 95 -7.01 -8.30 5.64
CA PRO A 95 -7.19 -9.72 5.95
C PRO A 95 -7.02 -9.98 7.44
N PRO A 96 -7.45 -11.16 7.97
CA PRO A 96 -7.12 -11.56 9.34
C PRO A 96 -5.62 -11.51 9.60
N TYR A 97 -5.21 -10.97 10.75
CA TYR A 97 -3.80 -10.77 11.11
C TYR A 97 -3.14 -12.01 11.73
N ASN A 98 -3.89 -13.09 11.90
CA ASN A 98 -3.42 -14.34 12.47
C ASN A 98 -2.90 -14.22 13.90
N THR A 99 -3.57 -13.43 14.73
CA THR A 99 -3.18 -13.18 16.13
C THR A 99 -3.51 -14.36 17.07
N GLY A 100 -4.04 -15.46 16.53
CA GLY A 100 -4.47 -16.66 17.26
C GLY A 100 -5.89 -16.58 17.80
N LYS A 101 -6.56 -15.44 17.67
CA LYS A 101 -8.00 -15.23 17.97
C LYS A 101 -8.81 -14.94 16.71
N ASP A 102 -8.12 -14.66 15.60
CA ASP A 102 -8.74 -14.29 14.35
C ASP A 102 -9.38 -15.51 13.66
N PHE A 103 -10.48 -15.24 12.98
CA PHE A 103 -11.12 -16.22 12.12
C PHE A 103 -10.32 -16.33 10.81
N VAL A 104 -9.55 -17.40 10.65
CA VAL A 104 -8.94 -17.76 9.37
C VAL A 104 -9.96 -18.59 8.60
N TYR A 105 -10.37 -18.14 7.41
CA TYR A 105 -11.32 -18.86 6.55
C TYR A 105 -10.79 -20.26 6.24
N SER A 106 -11.57 -21.28 6.57
CA SER A 106 -11.23 -22.66 6.24
C SER A 106 -11.73 -23.00 4.83
N ASP A 107 -10.87 -22.84 3.85
CA ASP A 107 -11.17 -23.17 2.45
C ASP A 107 -11.09 -24.68 2.20
N ASN A 108 -11.89 -25.50 2.92
CA ASN A 108 -11.88 -26.96 2.84
C ASN A 108 -10.48 -27.61 2.99
N TYR A 109 -9.52 -26.92 3.54
CA TYR A 109 -8.25 -27.48 3.98
C TYR A 109 -8.52 -28.30 5.26
N ASN A 110 -9.08 -29.49 5.10
CA ASN A 110 -9.23 -30.46 6.18
C ASN A 110 -7.86 -31.05 6.55
N ASP A 111 -6.87 -30.21 6.76
CA ASP A 111 -5.68 -30.61 7.46
C ASP A 111 -6.02 -30.63 8.95
N ASN A 112 -6.48 -31.77 9.42
CA ASN A 112 -6.49 -31.97 10.85
C ASN A 112 -5.05 -31.91 11.35
N LEU A 113 -4.87 -31.63 12.64
CA LEU A 113 -3.56 -31.49 13.27
C LEU A 113 -2.60 -32.64 12.91
N ARG A 114 -3.16 -33.84 12.71
CA ARG A 114 -2.41 -35.05 12.36
C ARG A 114 -1.79 -34.95 10.96
N ASN A 115 -2.55 -34.56 9.94
CA ASN A 115 -2.05 -34.39 8.58
C ASN A 115 -0.94 -33.32 8.50
N TYR A 116 -1.08 -32.23 9.25
CA TYR A 116 -0.05 -31.21 9.34
C TYR A 116 1.24 -31.78 9.95
N LEU A 117 1.12 -32.51 11.07
CA LEU A 117 2.27 -33.10 11.76
C LEU A 117 2.98 -34.17 10.92
N GLU A 118 2.20 -34.96 10.13
CA GLU A 118 2.75 -35.93 9.19
C GLU A 118 3.48 -35.26 8.02
N LYS A 119 2.87 -34.23 7.40
CA LYS A 119 3.47 -33.47 6.29
C LYS A 119 4.75 -32.70 6.71
N THR A 120 4.82 -32.22 7.94
CA THR A 120 5.98 -31.51 8.47
C THR A 120 7.02 -32.44 9.12
N LYS A 121 6.82 -33.79 9.03
CA LYS A 121 7.66 -34.82 9.68
C LYS A 121 7.80 -34.64 11.20
N GLN A 122 6.81 -34.06 11.85
CA GLN A 122 6.74 -33.94 13.31
C GLN A 122 6.00 -35.12 13.97
N PHE A 123 5.51 -36.05 13.15
CA PHE A 123 4.80 -37.24 13.57
C PHE A 123 5.27 -38.43 12.71
N GLU A 124 5.70 -39.50 13.32
CA GLU A 124 6.14 -40.73 12.66
C GLU A 124 5.58 -41.94 13.39
N ASN A 125 5.00 -42.90 12.64
CA ASN A 125 4.49 -44.19 13.17
C ASN A 125 3.48 -44.07 14.33
N GLY A 126 2.73 -42.95 14.44
CA GLY A 126 1.73 -42.75 15.48
C GLY A 126 2.28 -42.08 16.76
N GLU A 127 3.58 -41.79 16.83
CA GLU A 127 4.21 -41.12 17.97
C GLU A 127 4.68 -39.70 17.59
N ARG A 128 4.61 -38.77 18.52
CA ARG A 128 5.04 -37.37 18.38
C ARG A 128 6.54 -37.32 18.50
N LEU A 129 7.22 -36.76 17.48
CA LEU A 129 8.70 -36.61 17.49
C LEU A 129 9.18 -35.45 18.37
N THR A 130 8.32 -34.52 18.73
CA THR A 130 8.67 -33.40 19.59
C THR A 130 7.50 -33.00 20.52
N THR A 131 7.85 -32.63 21.77
CA THR A 131 6.91 -32.04 22.74
C THR A 131 6.62 -30.56 22.47
N ASN A 132 7.47 -29.88 21.72
CA ASN A 132 7.26 -28.51 21.24
C ASN A 132 6.55 -28.55 19.91
N ILE A 133 5.21 -28.47 19.95
CA ILE A 133 4.45 -28.15 18.75
C ILE A 133 4.73 -26.68 18.45
N GLU A 134 5.36 -26.40 17.32
CA GLU A 134 5.31 -25.07 16.72
C GLU A 134 3.86 -24.76 16.36
N LYS A 135 3.09 -24.32 17.33
CA LYS A 135 1.76 -23.77 17.08
C LYS A 135 1.85 -22.66 16.03
N SER A 136 2.96 -21.92 16.02
CA SER A 136 3.26 -20.86 15.07
C SER A 136 3.32 -21.36 13.63
N GLY A 137 4.08 -22.38 13.31
CA GLY A 137 4.22 -22.88 11.93
C GLY A 137 2.91 -23.36 11.31
N ARG A 138 2.02 -23.98 12.07
CA ARG A 138 0.70 -24.38 11.62
C ARG A 138 -0.19 -23.18 11.32
N TYR A 139 -0.19 -22.15 12.17
CA TYR A 139 -1.01 -20.96 11.96
C TYR A 139 -0.55 -20.19 10.72
N HIS A 140 0.73 -20.03 10.52
CA HIS A 140 1.30 -19.38 9.34
C HIS A 140 0.97 -20.15 8.06
N ALA A 141 1.11 -21.50 8.04
CA ALA A 141 0.77 -22.32 6.88
C ALA A 141 -0.71 -22.22 6.49
N ASN A 142 -1.64 -22.27 7.45
CA ASN A 142 -3.06 -22.13 7.20
C ASN A 142 -3.40 -20.73 6.67
N TRP A 143 -2.81 -19.69 7.24
CA TRP A 143 -2.99 -18.33 6.80
C TRP A 143 -2.46 -18.13 5.37
N LEU A 144 -1.27 -18.64 5.07
CA LEU A 144 -0.67 -18.60 3.74
C LEU A 144 -1.52 -19.34 2.70
N ASN A 145 -2.08 -20.49 3.05
CA ASN A 145 -2.98 -21.24 2.19
C ASN A 145 -4.26 -20.47 1.88
N MET A 146 -4.77 -19.68 2.83
CA MET A 146 -5.95 -18.84 2.67
C MET A 146 -5.64 -17.62 1.79
N ILE A 147 -4.54 -16.91 2.05
CA ILE A 147 -4.26 -15.63 1.39
C ILE A 147 -3.71 -15.78 -0.04
N TYR A 148 -2.86 -16.80 -0.29
CA TYR A 148 -2.18 -16.99 -1.57
C TYR A 148 -3.13 -17.07 -2.79
N PRO A 149 -4.16 -17.95 -2.82
CA PRO A 149 -5.04 -18.04 -3.97
C PRO A 149 -5.84 -16.74 -4.20
N ARG A 150 -6.20 -16.03 -3.15
CA ARG A 150 -6.92 -14.75 -3.22
C ARG A 150 -6.06 -13.65 -3.83
N LEU A 151 -4.80 -13.52 -3.41
CA LEU A 151 -3.87 -12.55 -3.99
C LEU A 151 -3.55 -12.87 -5.45
N SER A 152 -3.39 -14.14 -5.79
CA SER A 152 -3.16 -14.58 -7.17
C SER A 152 -4.33 -14.17 -8.10
N LEU A 153 -5.57 -14.41 -7.67
CA LEU A 153 -6.76 -13.98 -8.41
C LEU A 153 -6.90 -12.45 -8.45
N ALA A 154 -6.61 -11.77 -7.33
CA ALA A 154 -6.67 -10.32 -7.23
C ALA A 154 -5.71 -9.64 -8.21
N ARG A 155 -4.49 -10.18 -8.37
CA ARG A 155 -3.51 -9.69 -9.34
C ARG A 155 -4.07 -9.67 -10.77
N ASN A 156 -4.84 -10.69 -11.15
CA ASN A 156 -5.42 -10.77 -12.50
C ASN A 156 -6.52 -9.74 -12.73
N LEU A 157 -7.20 -9.29 -11.68
CA LEU A 157 -8.22 -8.24 -11.75
C LEU A 157 -7.63 -6.84 -11.92
N LEU A 158 -6.39 -6.61 -11.46
CA LEU A 158 -5.74 -5.31 -11.54
C LEU A 158 -5.43 -4.91 -12.99
N ARG A 159 -5.68 -3.62 -13.29
CA ARG A 159 -5.18 -2.94 -14.49
C ARG A 159 -3.66 -2.86 -14.44
N GLN A 160 -3.00 -2.59 -15.56
CA GLN A 160 -1.54 -2.41 -15.64
C GLN A 160 -1.07 -1.25 -14.74
N ASP A 161 -1.84 -0.18 -14.66
CA ASP A 161 -1.60 0.99 -13.81
C ASP A 161 -2.30 0.91 -12.43
N GLY A 162 -2.79 -0.28 -12.07
CA GLY A 162 -3.45 -0.53 -10.79
C GLY A 162 -2.50 -0.98 -9.69
N ALA A 163 -2.98 -0.91 -8.44
CA ALA A 163 -2.22 -1.33 -7.26
C ALA A 163 -3.09 -1.99 -6.21
N ILE A 164 -2.44 -2.78 -5.35
CA ILE A 164 -3.04 -3.36 -4.15
C ILE A 164 -2.39 -2.78 -2.90
N PHE A 165 -3.22 -2.45 -1.91
CA PHE A 165 -2.84 -2.00 -0.57
C PHE A 165 -3.35 -3.03 0.44
N ILE A 166 -2.48 -3.56 1.26
CA ILE A 166 -2.78 -4.65 2.17
C ILE A 166 -2.39 -4.27 3.59
N SER A 167 -3.37 -4.11 4.48
CA SER A 167 -3.12 -3.88 5.90
C SER A 167 -2.67 -5.16 6.58
N ILE A 168 -1.67 -5.10 7.44
CA ILE A 168 -1.14 -6.23 8.21
C ILE A 168 -0.37 -5.73 9.43
N ASP A 169 -0.23 -6.58 10.46
CA ASP A 169 0.66 -6.33 11.60
C ASP A 169 1.93 -7.20 11.55
N ASP A 170 2.74 -7.14 12.61
CA ASP A 170 4.00 -7.89 12.73
C ASP A 170 3.85 -9.41 12.63
N ASN A 171 2.65 -9.98 12.91
CA ASN A 171 2.49 -11.44 12.94
C ASN A 171 2.69 -12.09 11.57
N GLU A 172 2.21 -11.46 10.50
CA GLU A 172 2.28 -12.03 9.14
C GLU A 172 2.94 -11.10 8.11
N TYR A 173 3.52 -9.98 8.53
CA TYR A 173 4.18 -9.02 7.63
C TYR A 173 5.23 -9.68 6.72
N ASP A 174 6.16 -10.43 7.29
CA ASP A 174 7.26 -11.06 6.54
C ASP A 174 6.75 -12.12 5.56
N ASN A 175 5.79 -12.93 5.99
CA ASN A 175 5.16 -13.95 5.14
C ASN A 175 4.39 -13.31 3.99
N LEU A 176 3.59 -12.28 4.28
CA LEU A 176 2.81 -11.55 3.28
C LEU A 176 3.73 -10.87 2.26
N LYS A 177 4.81 -10.22 2.72
CA LYS A 177 5.78 -9.59 1.83
C LYS A 177 6.35 -10.59 0.83
N LYS A 178 6.81 -11.76 1.29
CA LYS A 178 7.38 -12.81 0.43
C LYS A 178 6.35 -13.42 -0.53
N VAL A 179 5.11 -13.61 -0.09
CA VAL A 179 4.02 -14.06 -0.96
C VAL A 179 3.70 -13.03 -2.04
N CYS A 180 3.67 -11.76 -1.67
CA CYS A 180 3.44 -10.68 -2.64
C CYS A 180 4.61 -10.53 -3.62
N ASP A 181 5.86 -10.70 -3.19
CA ASP A 181 7.03 -10.73 -4.06
C ASP A 181 6.92 -11.86 -5.10
N GLU A 182 6.45 -13.04 -4.70
CA GLU A 182 6.22 -14.17 -5.62
C GLU A 182 5.08 -13.90 -6.60
N ILE A 183 3.96 -13.35 -6.12
CA ILE A 183 2.76 -13.17 -6.94
C ILE A 183 2.85 -11.93 -7.84
N PHE A 184 3.26 -10.79 -7.31
CA PHE A 184 3.28 -9.51 -8.04
C PHE A 184 4.63 -9.23 -8.71
N GLY A 185 5.71 -9.87 -8.26
CA GLY A 185 7.08 -9.58 -8.62
C GLY A 185 7.72 -8.59 -7.63
N GLU A 186 8.95 -8.87 -7.21
CA GLU A 186 9.71 -8.04 -6.26
C GLU A 186 9.91 -6.61 -6.79
N ASP A 187 10.14 -6.46 -8.09
CA ASP A 187 10.31 -5.15 -8.76
C ASP A 187 9.05 -4.28 -8.70
N ASN A 188 7.88 -4.89 -8.51
CA ASN A 188 6.60 -4.19 -8.39
C ASN A 188 6.25 -3.77 -6.95
N PHE A 189 7.14 -4.01 -5.99
CA PHE A 189 7.02 -3.46 -4.65
C PHE A 189 7.13 -1.93 -4.70
N VAL A 190 6.13 -1.23 -4.16
CA VAL A 190 6.10 0.23 -4.14
C VAL A 190 6.60 0.75 -2.81
N ALA A 191 5.95 0.35 -1.72
CA ALA A 191 6.29 0.81 -0.38
C ALA A 191 5.70 -0.09 0.71
N SER A 192 6.29 0.02 1.92
CA SER A 192 5.67 -0.36 3.17
C SER A 192 5.34 0.92 3.93
N VAL A 193 4.06 1.20 4.09
CA VAL A 193 3.56 2.36 4.81
C VAL A 193 3.31 1.96 6.27
N ILE A 194 3.70 2.80 7.20
CA ILE A 194 3.47 2.63 8.64
C ILE A 194 2.27 3.48 9.02
N TRP A 195 1.20 2.85 9.47
CA TRP A 195 0.03 3.52 10.01
C TRP A 195 0.09 3.55 11.53
N HIS A 196 0.15 4.75 12.12
CA HIS A 196 0.10 4.97 13.56
C HIS A 196 -1.36 4.81 14.05
N LYS A 197 -1.76 3.56 14.36
CA LYS A 197 -3.15 3.16 14.65
C LYS A 197 -3.67 3.53 16.04
N LYS A 198 -2.76 3.79 17.00
CA LYS A 198 -3.09 3.96 18.42
C LYS A 198 -2.14 4.97 19.07
N TYR A 199 -2.67 6.03 19.63
CA TYR A 199 -1.85 7.08 20.29
C TYR A 199 -1.51 6.77 21.76
N THR A 200 -2.28 5.91 22.43
CA THR A 200 -2.03 5.54 23.83
C THR A 200 -1.00 4.42 23.93
N ARG A 201 -0.20 4.47 24.98
CA ARG A 201 0.69 3.35 25.32
C ARG A 201 -0.11 2.25 26.02
N SER A 202 0.24 0.99 25.76
CA SER A 202 -0.28 -0.15 26.53
C SER A 202 0.51 -0.28 27.82
N ASN A 203 -0.14 -0.12 28.97
CA ASN A 203 0.52 -0.19 30.29
C ASN A 203 0.92 -1.63 30.66
N ASP A 204 0.30 -2.63 30.02
CA ASP A 204 0.52 -4.06 30.16
C ASP A 204 1.57 -4.62 29.20
N ALA A 205 2.15 -3.78 28.35
CA ALA A 205 3.20 -4.20 27.43
C ALA A 205 4.51 -4.48 28.19
N SER A 206 5.02 -5.72 28.10
CA SER A 206 6.28 -6.14 28.73
C SER A 206 7.52 -5.51 28.10
N TRP A 207 7.45 -5.14 26.81
CA TRP A 207 8.57 -4.58 26.05
C TRP A 207 8.20 -3.25 25.41
N PHE A 208 7.70 -3.29 24.17
CA PHE A 208 7.25 -2.12 23.47
C PHE A 208 5.73 -2.13 23.32
N SER A 209 5.10 -0.96 23.49
CA SER A 209 3.70 -0.78 23.10
C SER A 209 3.61 -0.75 21.59
N ASN A 210 2.95 -1.76 21.00
CA ASN A 210 2.71 -1.80 19.55
C ASN A 210 1.61 -0.79 19.18
N ASN A 211 2.00 0.28 18.49
CA ASN A 211 1.13 1.41 18.17
C ASN A 211 0.90 1.59 16.67
N HIS A 212 1.39 0.67 15.83
CA HIS A 212 1.29 0.77 14.39
C HIS A 212 0.85 -0.54 13.74
N ASP A 213 0.36 -0.43 12.52
CA ASP A 213 0.26 -1.51 11.54
C ASP A 213 1.00 -1.09 10.27
N TYR A 214 1.23 -2.05 9.40
CA TYR A 214 1.80 -1.83 8.07
C TYR A 214 0.69 -1.83 7.01
N ILE A 215 0.94 -1.11 5.93
CA ILE A 215 0.18 -1.25 4.69
C ILE A 215 1.20 -1.54 3.58
N LEU A 216 1.20 -2.78 3.11
CA LEU A 216 2.03 -3.19 1.98
C LEU A 216 1.41 -2.72 0.67
N VAL A 217 2.22 -2.10 -0.19
CA VAL A 217 1.77 -1.57 -1.48
C VAL A 217 2.54 -2.22 -2.61
N TYR A 218 1.80 -2.89 -3.50
CA TYR A 218 2.31 -3.45 -4.75
C TYR A 218 1.55 -2.90 -5.94
N ALA A 219 2.27 -2.54 -6.99
CA ALA A 219 1.67 -2.24 -8.28
C ALA A 219 1.47 -3.52 -9.08
N LYS A 220 0.54 -3.51 -10.04
CA LYS A 220 0.47 -4.55 -11.09
C LYS A 220 1.69 -4.49 -11.99
N ASN A 221 2.06 -3.27 -12.40
CA ASN A 221 3.30 -2.93 -13.07
C ASN A 221 3.73 -1.53 -12.62
N LYS A 222 4.88 -1.45 -11.94
CA LYS A 222 5.37 -0.22 -11.33
C LYS A 222 5.72 0.87 -12.35
N ASP A 223 6.07 0.50 -13.57
CA ASP A 223 6.42 1.46 -14.62
C ASP A 223 5.19 2.26 -15.12
N TYR A 224 4.00 1.70 -14.96
CA TYR A 224 2.74 2.36 -15.32
C TYR A 224 2.01 2.95 -14.13
N PHE A 225 2.36 2.53 -12.91
CA PHE A 225 1.69 2.99 -11.69
C PHE A 225 2.19 4.37 -11.27
N THR A 226 1.27 5.28 -11.02
CA THR A 226 1.56 6.63 -10.51
C THR A 226 0.67 6.94 -9.33
N LEU A 227 1.23 7.66 -8.35
CA LEU A 227 0.49 8.22 -7.23
C LEU A 227 0.18 9.70 -7.48
N ASN A 228 -1.01 10.13 -7.08
CA ASN A 228 -1.32 11.54 -6.97
C ASN A 228 -0.47 12.18 -5.87
N ASN A 229 -0.09 13.42 -6.05
CA ASN A 229 0.48 14.19 -4.97
C ASN A 229 -0.58 14.49 -3.90
N GLN A 230 -0.13 14.60 -2.65
CA GLN A 230 -0.96 15.09 -1.56
C GLN A 230 -1.06 16.62 -1.60
N GLU A 231 -2.19 17.17 -1.21
CA GLU A 231 -2.31 18.60 -1.00
C GLU A 231 -1.31 19.08 0.07
N ARG A 232 -0.81 20.29 -0.11
CA ARG A 232 0.04 20.91 0.90
C ARG A 232 -0.80 21.27 2.11
N ASP A 233 -0.32 20.92 3.29
CA ASP A 233 -0.95 21.34 4.54
C ASP A 233 -0.75 22.86 4.77
N GLU A 234 -1.53 23.41 5.71
CA GLU A 234 -1.43 24.84 6.05
C GLU A 234 -0.02 25.26 6.53
N SER A 235 0.71 24.37 7.22
CA SER A 235 2.04 24.67 7.73
C SER A 235 3.03 24.82 6.59
N GLN A 236 2.92 24.00 5.57
CA GLN A 236 3.71 24.05 4.34
C GLN A 236 3.38 25.30 3.52
N LEU A 237 2.10 25.69 3.46
CA LEU A 237 1.65 26.90 2.76
C LEU A 237 2.07 28.18 3.50
N LYS A 238 2.06 28.18 4.84
CA LYS A 238 2.55 29.32 5.67
C LYS A 238 4.01 29.68 5.44
N ALA A 239 4.81 28.75 4.91
CA ALA A 239 6.20 29.00 4.53
C ALA A 239 6.33 29.88 3.28
N TYR A 240 5.26 30.02 2.50
CA TYR A 240 5.24 30.86 1.30
C TYR A 240 4.65 32.23 1.65
N ARG A 241 5.45 33.29 1.42
CA ARG A 241 5.07 34.68 1.68
C ARG A 241 5.50 35.53 0.50
N ASN A 242 4.99 36.76 0.40
CA ASN A 242 5.42 37.72 -0.62
C ASN A 242 5.73 39.08 0.03
N PRO A 243 6.83 39.17 0.81
CA PRO A 243 7.17 40.40 1.53
C PRO A 243 7.58 41.55 0.64
N ASP A 244 8.03 41.27 -0.58
CA ASP A 244 8.51 42.24 -1.56
C ASP A 244 7.56 42.48 -2.73
N ASN A 245 6.31 41.99 -2.63
CA ASN A 245 5.28 42.14 -3.66
C ASN A 245 5.68 41.63 -5.06
N HIS A 246 6.48 40.55 -5.10
CA HIS A 246 6.94 40.01 -6.37
C HIS A 246 5.77 39.59 -7.27
N PRO A 247 5.79 39.89 -8.59
CA PRO A 247 4.64 39.67 -9.49
C PRO A 247 4.27 38.18 -9.68
N LYS A 248 5.21 37.23 -9.47
CA LYS A 248 4.93 35.78 -9.51
C LYS A 248 4.17 35.26 -8.28
N GLY A 249 3.86 36.12 -7.30
CA GLY A 249 3.11 35.77 -6.10
C GLY A 249 3.96 35.31 -4.93
N VAL A 250 3.38 34.45 -4.06
CA VAL A 250 4.03 33.98 -2.84
C VAL A 250 5.18 33.01 -3.13
N TRP A 251 6.24 33.11 -2.35
CA TRP A 251 7.46 32.31 -2.49
C TRP A 251 8.05 31.94 -1.12
N LYS A 252 8.92 30.92 -1.10
CA LYS A 252 9.75 30.58 0.05
C LYS A 252 11.22 30.70 -0.31
N ALA A 253 12.04 31.15 0.65
CA ALA A 253 13.47 31.23 0.49
C ALA A 253 14.11 29.83 0.49
N THR A 254 14.95 29.57 -0.50
CA THR A 254 15.69 28.31 -0.63
C THR A 254 17.17 28.56 -0.87
N PRO A 255 18.08 27.70 -0.32
CA PRO A 255 19.52 27.89 -0.49
C PRO A 255 19.97 27.81 -1.94
N LEU A 256 20.93 28.64 -2.32
CA LEU A 256 21.62 28.60 -3.60
C LEU A 256 22.71 27.53 -3.67
N HIS A 257 22.98 26.82 -2.57
CA HIS A 257 23.99 25.77 -2.48
C HIS A 257 23.36 24.39 -2.25
N ALA A 258 24.12 23.35 -2.57
CA ALA A 258 23.78 21.93 -2.35
C ALA A 258 24.92 21.19 -1.67
N LYS A 259 24.64 20.05 -1.02
CA LYS A 259 25.65 19.21 -0.35
C LYS A 259 26.58 18.48 -1.33
N SER A 260 26.16 18.29 -2.57
CA SER A 260 26.92 17.63 -3.62
C SER A 260 27.02 18.52 -4.86
N GLY A 261 28.07 18.39 -5.63
CA GLY A 261 28.34 19.17 -6.83
C GLY A 261 29.85 19.35 -7.08
N THR A 262 30.21 20.13 -8.08
CA THR A 262 31.60 20.36 -8.46
C THR A 262 31.97 21.84 -8.46
N ASN A 263 31.01 22.77 -8.54
CA ASN A 263 31.25 24.20 -8.63
C ASN A 263 31.12 24.87 -7.26
N ASN A 264 32.22 25.42 -6.76
CA ASN A 264 32.30 26.22 -5.52
C ASN A 264 32.76 27.64 -5.75
N SER A 265 32.80 28.13 -7.00
CA SER A 265 33.21 29.49 -7.34
C SER A 265 32.25 30.55 -6.77
N SER A 266 32.73 31.77 -6.57
CA SER A 266 31.91 32.92 -6.20
C SER A 266 31.06 33.41 -7.40
N PHE A 267 29.96 34.09 -7.09
CA PHE A 267 29.10 34.78 -8.04
C PHE A 267 28.84 36.20 -7.54
N THR A 268 28.90 37.18 -8.44
CA THR A 268 28.63 38.59 -8.13
C THR A 268 27.26 38.97 -8.70
N PHE A 269 26.32 39.34 -7.83
CA PHE A 269 25.00 39.80 -8.21
C PHE A 269 24.98 41.25 -8.69
N LYS A 270 23.92 41.65 -9.40
CA LYS A 270 23.76 43.02 -9.95
C LYS A 270 23.81 44.13 -8.88
N ASN A 271 23.44 43.81 -7.64
CA ASN A 271 23.52 44.72 -6.50
C ASN A 271 24.92 44.81 -5.87
N GLY A 272 25.94 44.17 -6.45
CA GLY A 272 27.31 44.15 -5.99
C GLY A 272 27.62 43.14 -4.89
N VAL A 273 26.64 42.37 -4.41
CA VAL A 273 26.88 41.30 -3.42
C VAL A 273 27.66 40.16 -4.05
N VAL A 274 28.81 39.84 -3.46
CA VAL A 274 29.59 38.65 -3.85
C VAL A 274 29.26 37.51 -2.90
N TRP A 275 28.84 36.39 -3.46
CA TRP A 275 28.48 35.19 -2.69
C TRP A 275 29.25 33.97 -3.18
N ALA A 276 29.70 33.14 -2.25
CA ALA A 276 30.24 31.82 -2.53
C ALA A 276 29.51 30.79 -1.67
N PRO A 277 29.36 29.51 -2.11
CA PRO A 277 28.75 28.49 -1.29
C PRO A 277 29.55 28.25 -0.02
N PRO A 278 28.89 27.94 1.12
CA PRO A 278 29.58 27.63 2.37
C PRO A 278 30.57 26.47 2.19
N LYS A 279 31.65 26.46 3.01
CA LYS A 279 32.69 25.41 2.97
C LYS A 279 32.06 24.00 3.01
N GLY A 280 32.44 23.13 2.08
CA GLY A 280 31.92 21.77 1.95
C GLY A 280 30.57 21.68 1.20
N THR A 281 30.15 22.78 0.56
CA THR A 281 28.97 22.80 -0.31
C THR A 281 29.32 23.34 -1.69
N TYR A 282 28.41 23.22 -2.62
CA TYR A 282 28.59 23.58 -4.02
C TYR A 282 27.42 24.41 -4.50
N ARG A 283 27.64 25.20 -5.54
CA ARG A 283 26.58 25.96 -6.20
C ARG A 283 25.54 25.01 -6.80
N ARG A 284 24.27 25.30 -6.54
CA ARG A 284 23.14 24.55 -7.10
C ARG A 284 22.86 24.92 -8.56
N PHE A 285 23.25 26.11 -8.98
CA PHE A 285 22.93 26.68 -10.29
C PHE A 285 24.21 27.15 -10.99
N ASN A 286 24.23 27.02 -12.32
CA ASN A 286 25.31 27.58 -13.15
C ASN A 286 25.20 29.10 -13.27
N ASP A 287 26.20 29.74 -13.89
CA ASP A 287 26.28 31.21 -14.01
C ASP A 287 25.12 31.80 -14.79
N GLU A 288 24.70 31.14 -15.87
CA GLU A 288 23.57 31.57 -16.71
C GLU A 288 22.27 31.59 -15.91
N SER A 289 22.00 30.52 -15.17
CA SER A 289 20.81 30.43 -14.32
C SER A 289 20.83 31.44 -13.18
N MET A 290 21.99 31.64 -12.56
CA MET A 290 22.17 32.65 -11.50
C MET A 290 21.91 34.05 -12.02
N LYS A 291 22.46 34.38 -13.19
CA LYS A 291 22.27 35.69 -13.86
C LYS A 291 20.80 35.92 -14.20
N LYS A 292 20.10 34.91 -14.79
CA LYS A 292 18.68 35.00 -15.12
C LYS A 292 17.81 35.22 -13.89
N MET A 293 18.07 34.49 -12.78
CA MET A 293 17.37 34.68 -11.52
C MET A 293 17.61 36.09 -10.92
N ASP A 294 18.82 36.61 -11.04
CA ASP A 294 19.17 37.96 -10.57
C ASP A 294 18.48 39.05 -11.41
N GLU A 295 18.49 38.90 -12.73
CA GLU A 295 17.77 39.80 -13.65
C GLU A 295 16.27 39.83 -13.40
N ASN A 296 15.66 38.70 -13.10
CA ASN A 296 14.23 38.54 -12.83
C ASN A 296 13.84 38.86 -11.37
N GLU A 297 14.74 39.34 -10.54
CA GLU A 297 14.52 39.64 -9.11
C GLU A 297 14.10 38.41 -8.27
N GLU A 298 14.50 37.22 -8.70
CA GLU A 298 14.19 35.94 -8.04
C GLU A 298 15.21 35.59 -6.91
N ILE A 299 16.11 36.50 -6.59
CA ILE A 299 17.06 36.36 -5.48
C ILE A 299 16.62 37.26 -4.32
N TRP A 300 16.55 36.67 -3.15
CA TRP A 300 16.22 37.37 -1.90
C TRP A 300 17.47 37.62 -1.08
N PHE A 301 17.74 38.88 -0.74
CA PHE A 301 18.87 39.33 0.07
C PHE A 301 18.46 39.74 1.49
N GLY A 302 17.26 39.33 1.95
CA GLY A 302 16.66 39.80 3.18
C GLY A 302 16.01 41.18 3.05
N GLU A 303 15.23 41.56 4.05
CA GLU A 303 14.55 42.87 4.06
C GLU A 303 15.50 44.08 3.91
N ASN A 304 16.72 43.95 4.40
CA ASN A 304 17.75 45.00 4.38
C ASN A 304 18.67 44.88 3.15
N GLY A 305 18.45 43.91 2.25
CA GLY A 305 19.29 43.69 1.06
C GLY A 305 20.73 43.20 1.35
N LYS A 306 21.06 42.80 2.59
CA LYS A 306 22.42 42.43 3.02
C LYS A 306 22.55 41.01 3.58
N GLN A 307 21.48 40.23 3.59
CA GLN A 307 21.51 38.86 4.07
C GLN A 307 22.12 37.92 3.03
N ILE A 308 22.43 36.68 3.45
CA ILE A 308 22.90 35.65 2.55
C ILE A 308 21.86 35.43 1.44
N PRO A 309 22.29 35.53 0.16
CA PRO A 309 21.34 35.39 -0.95
C PRO A 309 20.71 34.04 -1.00
N GLN A 310 19.38 34.00 -1.23
CA GLN A 310 18.56 32.81 -1.35
C GLN A 310 17.67 32.92 -2.60
N ARG A 311 17.35 31.79 -3.20
CA ARG A 311 16.41 31.76 -4.32
C ARG A 311 14.98 31.90 -3.77
N LYS A 312 14.16 32.72 -4.41
CA LYS A 312 12.72 32.74 -4.26
C LYS A 312 12.14 31.54 -5.02
N SER A 313 11.62 30.54 -4.29
CA SER A 313 10.92 29.40 -4.91
C SER A 313 9.42 29.69 -4.87
N PHE A 314 8.85 30.04 -6.01
CA PHE A 314 7.45 30.48 -6.11
C PHE A 314 6.50 29.30 -6.00
N LEU A 315 5.37 29.49 -5.30
CA LEU A 315 4.33 28.46 -5.17
C LEU A 315 3.69 28.16 -6.54
N SER A 316 3.60 29.15 -7.42
CA SER A 316 3.12 29.00 -8.79
C SER A 316 4.01 28.16 -9.72
N GLU A 317 5.30 27.98 -9.36
CA GLU A 317 6.28 27.23 -10.17
C GLU A 317 6.57 25.83 -9.63
N VAL A 318 6.11 25.50 -8.42
CA VAL A 318 6.30 24.16 -7.87
C VAL A 318 5.16 23.24 -8.31
N LYS A 319 5.46 21.94 -8.45
CA LYS A 319 4.43 20.94 -8.76
C LYS A 319 3.28 21.03 -7.77
N ASP A 320 2.05 20.85 -8.23
CA ASP A 320 0.89 20.75 -7.34
C ASP A 320 1.07 19.60 -6.36
N GLY A 321 0.84 19.93 -5.09
CA GLY A 321 0.95 18.98 -3.99
C GLY A 321 2.40 18.62 -3.61
N VAL A 322 2.51 17.61 -2.77
CA VAL A 322 3.76 17.03 -2.27
C VAL A 322 3.73 15.52 -2.43
N VAL A 323 4.90 14.93 -2.63
CA VAL A 323 5.05 13.47 -2.69
C VAL A 323 4.61 12.87 -1.34
N PRO A 324 3.76 11.83 -1.34
CA PRO A 324 3.32 11.18 -0.11
C PRO A 324 4.48 10.54 0.63
N VAL A 325 4.38 10.56 1.97
CA VAL A 325 5.36 9.92 2.87
C VAL A 325 4.88 8.53 3.29
N THR A 326 5.80 7.71 3.79
CA THR A 326 5.49 6.33 4.22
C THR A 326 5.11 6.21 5.70
N ILE A 327 5.10 7.30 6.47
CA ILE A 327 4.63 7.32 7.86
C ILE A 327 3.34 8.14 7.89
N TRP A 328 2.23 7.48 8.22
CA TRP A 328 0.92 8.09 8.31
C TRP A 328 0.51 8.20 9.77
N THR A 329 0.38 9.42 10.25
CA THR A 329 0.05 9.68 11.64
C THR A 329 -1.46 9.54 11.89
N TYR A 330 -1.83 9.21 13.12
CA TYR A 330 -3.24 9.12 13.50
C TYR A 330 -3.99 10.46 13.36
N GLN A 331 -3.27 11.58 13.45
CA GLN A 331 -3.84 12.91 13.22
C GLN A 331 -4.30 13.11 11.78
N GLU A 332 -3.54 12.55 10.81
CA GLU A 332 -3.81 12.70 9.38
C GLU A 332 -4.87 11.71 8.90
N VAL A 333 -4.77 10.45 9.32
CA VAL A 333 -5.56 9.35 8.75
C VAL A 333 -6.49 8.66 9.76
N GLY A 334 -6.61 9.18 10.97
CA GLY A 334 -7.43 8.59 12.02
C GLY A 334 -6.78 7.38 12.71
N HIS A 335 -7.43 6.90 13.74
CA HIS A 335 -7.01 5.77 14.58
C HIS A 335 -8.18 4.83 14.89
N THR A 336 -7.90 3.63 15.41
CA THR A 336 -8.91 2.58 15.67
C THR A 336 -10.04 3.06 16.60
N HIS A 337 -9.75 3.90 17.59
CA HIS A 337 -10.80 4.41 18.49
C HIS A 337 -11.75 5.38 17.77
N GLU A 338 -11.26 6.22 16.88
CA GLU A 338 -12.08 7.08 16.03
C GLU A 338 -13.01 6.23 15.14
N ALA A 339 -12.48 5.21 14.48
CA ALA A 339 -13.27 4.30 13.66
C ALA A 339 -14.40 3.58 14.44
N ASN A 340 -14.13 3.18 15.69
CA ASN A 340 -15.17 2.62 16.55
C ASN A 340 -16.26 3.64 16.89
N ASN A 341 -15.90 4.93 17.08
CA ASN A 341 -16.89 5.98 17.30
C ASN A 341 -17.72 6.26 16.05
N ASP A 342 -17.11 6.20 14.85
CA ASP A 342 -17.84 6.35 13.59
C ASP A 342 -18.91 5.24 13.43
N LEU A 343 -18.58 3.98 13.74
CA LEU A 343 -19.58 2.91 13.78
C LEU A 343 -20.67 3.13 14.81
N LYS A 344 -20.34 3.63 16.00
CA LYS A 344 -21.35 3.98 17.02
C LYS A 344 -22.30 5.06 16.53
N ASN A 345 -21.78 6.10 15.85
CA ASN A 345 -22.58 7.17 15.29
C ASN A 345 -23.55 6.66 14.21
N LEU A 346 -23.18 5.61 13.49
CA LEU A 346 -24.03 4.90 12.53
C LEU A 346 -24.97 3.88 13.21
N SER A 347 -25.04 3.82 14.54
CA SER A 347 -25.80 2.81 15.31
C SER A 347 -25.31 1.36 15.09
N LEU A 348 -24.07 1.18 14.69
CA LEU A 348 -23.40 -0.10 14.44
C LEU A 348 -22.32 -0.42 15.50
N GLY A 349 -22.37 0.24 16.67
CA GLY A 349 -21.40 0.01 17.74
C GLY A 349 -21.42 -1.44 18.24
N GLY A 350 -20.24 -2.08 18.33
CA GLY A 350 -20.08 -3.47 18.78
C GLY A 350 -20.42 -4.54 17.73
N VAL A 351 -20.76 -4.14 16.49
CA VAL A 351 -21.04 -5.09 15.39
C VAL A 351 -19.74 -5.62 14.78
N PHE A 352 -18.66 -4.84 14.82
CA PHE A 352 -17.37 -5.22 14.27
C PHE A 352 -16.24 -4.77 15.18
N ASP A 353 -15.24 -5.64 15.39
CA ASP A 353 -14.06 -5.35 16.20
C ASP A 353 -12.96 -4.72 15.34
N ASN A 354 -12.33 -3.66 15.86
CA ASN A 354 -11.19 -2.99 15.25
C ASN A 354 -11.39 -2.50 13.79
N PRO A 355 -12.45 -1.72 13.50
CA PRO A 355 -12.67 -1.17 12.17
C PRO A 355 -11.51 -0.25 11.76
N LYS A 356 -11.27 -0.13 10.46
CA LYS A 356 -10.35 0.86 9.92
C LYS A 356 -11.02 2.24 9.85
N PRO A 357 -10.31 3.34 10.10
CA PRO A 357 -10.88 4.68 9.98
C PRO A 357 -11.15 5.05 8.52
N VAL A 358 -12.27 5.70 8.25
CA VAL A 358 -12.65 6.16 6.91
C VAL A 358 -11.58 7.08 6.32
N LYS A 359 -10.97 7.94 7.12
CA LYS A 359 -9.87 8.83 6.70
C LYS A 359 -8.67 8.09 6.11
N LEU A 360 -8.35 6.89 6.64
CA LEU A 360 -7.27 6.06 6.10
C LEU A 360 -7.59 5.60 4.68
N LEU A 361 -8.80 5.13 4.46
CA LEU A 361 -9.25 4.67 3.14
C LEU A 361 -9.40 5.85 2.17
N ARG A 362 -9.89 7.00 2.64
CA ARG A 362 -9.94 8.25 1.85
C ARG A 362 -8.54 8.65 1.37
N ARG A 363 -7.54 8.61 2.25
CA ARG A 363 -6.15 8.87 1.88
C ARG A 363 -5.67 7.93 0.77
N ILE A 364 -5.95 6.64 0.87
CA ILE A 364 -5.57 5.65 -0.17
C ILE A 364 -6.30 5.96 -1.49
N LEU A 365 -7.59 6.25 -1.44
CA LEU A 365 -8.37 6.64 -2.62
C LEU A 365 -7.80 7.91 -3.28
N ASP A 366 -7.47 8.93 -2.49
CA ASP A 366 -6.95 10.20 -3.01
C ASP A 366 -5.58 10.04 -3.68
N LEU A 367 -4.77 9.11 -3.19
CA LEU A 367 -3.46 8.81 -3.77
C LEU A 367 -3.53 8.02 -5.09
N VAL A 368 -4.56 7.18 -5.29
CA VAL A 368 -4.57 6.20 -6.38
C VAL A 368 -5.61 6.51 -7.45
N ILE A 369 -6.78 7.02 -7.06
CA ILE A 369 -7.89 7.25 -7.98
C ILE A 369 -7.66 8.52 -8.79
N GLN A 370 -7.74 8.39 -10.11
CA GLN A 370 -7.48 9.46 -11.08
C GLN A 370 -8.69 9.79 -11.93
N SER A 371 -9.73 8.93 -11.92
CA SER A 371 -10.94 9.07 -12.71
C SER A 371 -12.15 8.53 -11.97
N ASP A 372 -13.33 9.10 -12.23
CA ASP A 372 -14.61 8.63 -11.69
C ASP A 372 -15.02 7.24 -12.21
N GLU A 373 -14.37 6.76 -13.26
CA GLU A 373 -14.58 5.42 -13.81
C GLU A 373 -13.60 4.38 -13.21
N ASP A 374 -12.70 4.78 -12.32
CA ASP A 374 -11.76 3.87 -11.67
C ASP A 374 -12.49 2.92 -10.71
N LEU A 375 -12.26 1.62 -10.87
CA LEU A 375 -12.87 0.60 -10.03
C LEU A 375 -12.01 0.33 -8.80
N VAL A 376 -12.68 0.32 -7.64
CA VAL A 376 -12.12 -0.06 -6.34
C VAL A 376 -12.71 -1.40 -5.90
N LEU A 377 -11.86 -2.32 -5.44
CA LEU A 377 -12.26 -3.63 -4.95
C LEU A 377 -11.76 -3.85 -3.52
N ASP A 378 -12.63 -4.33 -2.66
CA ASP A 378 -12.30 -4.86 -1.34
C ASP A 378 -12.98 -6.22 -1.17
N PHE A 379 -12.20 -7.28 -0.98
CA PHE A 379 -12.72 -8.65 -0.80
C PHE A 379 -12.55 -9.19 0.63
N PHE A 380 -12.17 -8.31 1.57
CA PHE A 380 -12.23 -8.51 3.01
C PHE A 380 -13.00 -7.35 3.64
N ALA A 381 -14.26 -7.20 3.25
CA ALA A 381 -15.07 -6.00 3.47
C ALA A 381 -15.14 -5.52 4.94
N GLY A 382 -14.98 -6.41 5.92
CA GLY A 382 -14.98 -6.07 7.34
C GLY A 382 -16.25 -5.29 7.74
N SER A 383 -16.06 -4.09 8.27
CA SER A 383 -17.15 -3.16 8.62
C SER A 383 -17.67 -2.32 7.43
N GLY A 384 -17.21 -2.59 6.20
CA GLY A 384 -17.61 -1.84 5.00
C GLY A 384 -16.93 -0.47 4.86
N THR A 385 -15.83 -0.23 5.55
CA THR A 385 -15.15 1.08 5.56
C THR A 385 -14.69 1.53 4.18
N THR A 386 -14.25 0.61 3.33
CA THR A 386 -13.86 0.94 1.95
C THR A 386 -15.07 1.47 1.16
N GLY A 387 -16.23 0.82 1.27
CA GLY A 387 -17.47 1.29 0.66
C GLY A 387 -17.89 2.66 1.17
N HIS A 388 -17.79 2.90 2.49
CA HIS A 388 -18.07 4.20 3.10
C HIS A 388 -17.15 5.29 2.52
N ALA A 389 -15.84 5.05 2.47
CA ALA A 389 -14.88 6.00 1.91
C ALA A 389 -15.14 6.32 0.42
N VAL A 390 -15.53 5.30 -0.38
CA VAL A 390 -15.92 5.49 -1.79
C VAL A 390 -17.17 6.35 -1.90
N LEU A 391 -18.20 6.09 -1.09
CA LEU A 391 -19.43 6.89 -1.09
C LEU A 391 -19.17 8.36 -0.72
N GLU A 392 -18.35 8.60 0.30
CA GLU A 392 -17.94 9.97 0.65
C GLU A 392 -17.17 10.66 -0.47
N LYS A 393 -16.28 9.92 -1.15
CA LYS A 393 -15.52 10.48 -2.27
C LYS A 393 -16.42 10.83 -3.46
N ASN A 394 -17.45 10.05 -3.72
CA ASN A 394 -18.41 10.31 -4.80
C ASN A 394 -19.35 11.49 -4.50
N LEU A 395 -19.45 11.94 -3.25
CA LEU A 395 -20.25 13.10 -2.84
C LEU A 395 -19.45 14.40 -2.81
N ALA A 396 -18.12 14.33 -2.81
CA ALA A 396 -17.21 15.47 -2.73
C ALA A 396 -16.87 16.01 -4.11
#